data_037f21762b575b57509d97ba221f27bd
#
_entry.id   037f21762b575b57509d97ba221f27bd
#
_cell.length_a   1.000
_cell.length_b   1.000
_cell.length_c   1.000
_cell.angle_alpha   90.00
_cell.angle_beta   90.00
_cell.angle_gamma   90.00
#
_symmetry.space_group_name_H-M   'P 1'
#
loop_
_entity.id
_entity.type
_entity.pdbx_description
1 polymer ?
#
loop_
_entity_poly.entity_id
_entity_poly.type
_entity_poly.pdbx_seq_one_letter_code
_entity_poly.pdbx_strand_id
1 'polypeptide(L)'
;RIHITPEIQGLIERLKSASPTVENYLLPIITCSGYTGEKLYNHIQSRYAKYQKYLKSLAEELGIDYHLTSYVSRHTMAMTLQYNKIPREIISQMLGHADLETTNTYLDSFDNKVINEAAKVL
;
A
#
# COMPACT_ATOMS: atom_id res chain seq x y z
N ARG A 1 2.15 -6.67 15.43
CA ARG A 1 0.92 -7.41 15.06
C ARG A 1 -0.13 -6.41 14.60
N ILE A 2 -0.79 -6.66 13.49
CA ILE A 2 -1.91 -5.86 12.98
C ILE A 2 -3.19 -6.65 13.26
N HIS A 3 -4.21 -5.97 13.78
CA HIS A 3 -5.53 -6.57 13.95
C HIS A 3 -6.19 -6.76 12.58
N ILE A 4 -6.67 -7.97 12.32
CA ILE A 4 -7.40 -8.29 11.09
C ILE A 4 -8.88 -8.07 11.37
N THR A 5 -9.47 -7.04 10.74
CA THR A 5 -10.90 -6.78 10.84
C THR A 5 -11.70 -7.79 10.01
N PRO A 6 -13.01 -7.96 10.26
CA PRO A 6 -13.86 -8.83 9.44
C PRO A 6 -13.83 -8.49 7.95
N GLU A 7 -13.72 -7.21 7.58
CA GLU A 7 -13.62 -6.75 6.20
C GLU A 7 -12.30 -7.21 5.55
N ILE A 8 -11.18 -7.07 6.27
CA ILE A 8 -9.87 -7.56 5.80
C ILE A 8 -9.89 -9.08 5.65
N GLN A 9 -10.49 -9.79 6.61
CA GLN A 9 -10.65 -11.24 6.54
C GLN A 9 -11.43 -11.66 5.30
N GLY A 10 -12.55 -11.01 5.02
CA GLY A 10 -13.37 -11.26 3.83
C GLY A 10 -12.63 -10.99 2.52
N LEU A 11 -11.77 -9.96 2.47
CA LEU A 11 -10.91 -9.68 1.32
C LEU A 11 -9.88 -10.80 1.10
N ILE A 12 -9.23 -11.26 2.17
CA ILE A 12 -8.25 -12.35 2.13
C ILE A 12 -8.90 -13.64 1.60
N GLU A 13 -10.08 -13.98 2.08
CA GLU A 13 -10.82 -15.17 1.66
C GLU A 13 -11.21 -15.11 0.17
N ARG A 14 -11.69 -13.96 -0.30
CA ARG A 14 -11.98 -13.73 -1.72
C ARG A 14 -10.73 -13.86 -2.60
N LEU A 15 -9.59 -13.31 -2.15
CA LEU A 15 -8.34 -13.43 -2.88
C LEU A 15 -7.86 -14.89 -2.95
N LYS A 16 -7.95 -15.64 -1.85
CA LYS A 16 -7.60 -17.07 -1.81
C LYS A 16 -8.49 -17.92 -2.70
N SER A 17 -9.78 -17.60 -2.77
CA SER A 17 -10.73 -18.30 -3.65
C SER A 17 -10.49 -18.01 -5.12
N ALA A 18 -10.12 -16.76 -5.46
CA ALA A 18 -9.86 -16.35 -6.84
C ALA A 18 -8.51 -16.82 -7.37
N SER A 19 -7.52 -16.99 -6.50
CA SER A 19 -6.15 -17.39 -6.88
C SER A 19 -5.52 -18.18 -5.73
N PRO A 20 -5.34 -19.48 -5.87
CA PRO A 20 -4.73 -20.30 -4.83
C PRO A 20 -3.31 -19.81 -4.53
N THR A 21 -2.99 -19.77 -3.25
CA THR A 21 -1.65 -19.44 -2.75
C THR A 21 -0.76 -20.69 -2.78
N VAL A 22 0.52 -20.49 -2.98
CA VAL A 22 1.52 -21.58 -2.85
C VAL A 22 2.26 -21.44 -1.52
N GLU A 23 2.64 -22.57 -0.95
CA GLU A 23 3.36 -22.64 0.33
C GLU A 23 2.61 -21.85 1.45
N ASN A 24 3.34 -21.07 2.24
CA ASN A 24 2.79 -20.30 3.36
C ASN A 24 2.53 -18.82 3.02
N TYR A 25 2.47 -18.47 1.74
CA TYR A 25 2.18 -17.09 1.34
C TYR A 25 0.70 -16.76 1.55
N LEU A 26 0.45 -15.60 2.14
CA LEU A 26 -0.92 -15.10 2.35
C LEU A 26 -1.57 -14.64 1.05
N LEU A 27 -0.80 -14.01 0.17
CA LEU A 27 -1.28 -13.43 -1.08
C LEU A 27 -0.74 -14.19 -2.28
N PRO A 28 -1.49 -14.31 -3.40
CA PRO A 28 -1.11 -15.06 -4.58
C PRO A 28 -0.11 -14.29 -5.48
N ILE A 29 0.92 -13.68 -4.87
CA ILE A 29 2.00 -12.98 -5.58
C ILE A 29 2.99 -14.01 -6.12
N ILE A 30 3.41 -14.93 -5.26
CA ILE A 30 4.24 -16.07 -5.65
C ILE A 30 3.29 -17.18 -6.14
N THR A 31 3.43 -17.56 -7.40
CA THR A 31 2.53 -18.53 -8.07
C THR A 31 3.18 -19.88 -8.37
N CYS A 32 4.46 -20.03 -8.06
CA CYS A 32 5.23 -21.25 -8.27
C CYS A 32 5.98 -21.61 -6.99
N SER A 33 5.84 -22.84 -6.54
CA SER A 33 6.57 -23.37 -5.38
C SER A 33 8.04 -23.68 -5.71
N GLY A 34 8.89 -23.69 -4.68
CA GLY A 34 10.29 -24.10 -4.79
C GLY A 34 11.21 -23.10 -5.50
N TYR A 35 10.75 -21.85 -5.75
CA TYR A 35 11.61 -20.82 -6.29
C TYR A 35 12.45 -20.19 -5.18
N THR A 36 13.78 -20.14 -5.40
CA THR A 36 14.75 -19.55 -4.46
C THR A 36 15.74 -18.66 -5.21
N GLY A 37 16.50 -17.84 -4.48
CA GLY A 37 17.58 -17.02 -5.03
C GLY A 37 17.13 -16.15 -6.21
N GLU A 38 17.94 -16.11 -7.26
CA GLU A 38 17.72 -15.29 -8.45
C GLU A 38 16.40 -15.64 -9.17
N LYS A 39 16.03 -16.93 -9.20
CA LYS A 39 14.77 -17.35 -9.82
C LYS A 39 13.54 -16.78 -9.10
N LEU A 40 13.55 -16.76 -7.77
CA LEU A 40 12.51 -16.13 -6.97
C LEU A 40 12.50 -14.61 -7.18
N TYR A 41 13.66 -13.97 -7.17
CA TYR A 41 13.78 -12.53 -7.42
C TYR A 41 13.18 -12.15 -8.79
N ASN A 42 13.57 -12.83 -9.87
CA ASN A 42 13.05 -12.55 -11.21
C ASN A 42 11.55 -12.81 -11.31
N HIS A 43 11.03 -13.82 -10.63
CA HIS A 43 9.59 -14.07 -10.55
C HIS A 43 8.86 -12.91 -9.87
N ILE A 44 9.34 -12.44 -8.72
CA ILE A 44 8.77 -11.28 -8.02
C ILE A 44 8.77 -10.03 -8.90
N GLN A 45 9.89 -9.73 -9.58
CA GLN A 45 9.98 -8.57 -10.49
C GLN A 45 8.97 -8.66 -11.64
N SER A 46 8.84 -9.83 -12.23
CA SER A 46 7.84 -10.07 -13.29
C SER A 46 6.40 -9.87 -12.79
N ARG A 47 6.09 -10.36 -11.60
CA ARG A 47 4.76 -10.18 -10.97
C ARG A 47 4.50 -8.71 -10.62
N TYR A 48 5.52 -8.00 -10.14
CA TYR A 48 5.43 -6.58 -9.83
C TYR A 48 5.19 -5.73 -11.11
N ALA A 49 5.91 -6.00 -12.19
CA ALA A 49 5.68 -5.32 -13.46
C ALA A 49 4.25 -5.54 -13.99
N LYS A 50 3.73 -6.76 -13.86
CA LYS A 50 2.36 -7.10 -14.24
C LYS A 50 1.33 -6.36 -13.37
N TYR A 51 1.57 -6.28 -12.06
CA TYR A 51 0.74 -5.52 -11.12
C TYR A 51 0.70 -4.03 -11.47
N GLN A 52 1.84 -3.41 -11.79
CA GLN A 52 1.92 -2.02 -12.20
C GLN A 52 1.11 -1.76 -13.48
N LYS A 53 1.19 -2.68 -14.45
CA LYS A 53 0.39 -2.59 -15.68
C LYS A 53 -1.12 -2.62 -15.39
N TYR A 54 -1.56 -3.49 -14.47
CA TYR A 54 -2.97 -3.54 -14.09
C TYR A 54 -3.42 -2.30 -13.33
N LEU A 55 -2.59 -1.73 -12.45
CA LEU A 55 -2.91 -0.46 -11.78
C LEU A 55 -3.08 0.69 -12.78
N LYS A 56 -2.23 0.74 -13.80
CA LYS A 56 -2.35 1.74 -14.87
C LYS A 56 -3.67 1.58 -15.64
N SER A 57 -3.99 0.36 -16.06
CA SER A 57 -5.25 0.07 -16.77
C SER A 57 -6.48 0.43 -15.91
N LEU A 58 -6.43 0.12 -14.61
CA LEU A 58 -7.50 0.46 -13.67
C LEU A 58 -7.65 1.98 -13.52
N ALA A 59 -6.54 2.73 -13.43
CA ALA A 59 -6.58 4.18 -13.37
C ALA A 59 -7.23 4.79 -14.62
N GLU A 60 -6.85 4.30 -15.80
CA GLU A 60 -7.44 4.71 -17.08
C GLU A 60 -8.95 4.43 -17.13
N GLU A 61 -9.37 3.22 -16.72
CA GLU A 61 -10.78 2.82 -16.71
C GLU A 61 -11.63 3.65 -15.73
N LEU A 62 -11.06 4.06 -14.60
CA LEU A 62 -11.73 4.88 -13.58
C LEU A 62 -11.60 6.39 -13.84
N GLY A 63 -10.93 6.83 -14.90
CA GLY A 63 -10.70 8.24 -15.21
C GLY A 63 -9.81 8.94 -14.17
N ILE A 64 -8.91 8.22 -13.52
CA ILE A 64 -7.97 8.77 -12.54
C ILE A 64 -6.76 9.35 -13.28
N ASP A 65 -6.65 10.68 -13.29
CA ASP A 65 -5.61 11.41 -14.01
C ASP A 65 -4.31 11.57 -13.21
N TYR A 66 -3.88 10.52 -12.51
CA TYR A 66 -2.57 10.47 -11.88
C TYR A 66 -2.04 9.04 -11.80
N HIS A 67 -0.73 8.91 -11.68
CA HIS A 67 -0.06 7.61 -11.67
C HIS A 67 -0.37 6.82 -10.40
N LEU A 68 -1.28 5.84 -10.49
CA LEU A 68 -1.58 4.92 -9.41
C LEU A 68 -0.42 3.94 -9.19
N THR A 69 0.07 3.90 -7.96
CA THR A 69 1.07 2.93 -7.50
C THR A 69 0.60 2.30 -6.17
N SER A 70 1.23 1.20 -5.76
CA SER A 70 1.01 0.63 -4.43
C SER A 70 1.34 1.63 -3.30
N TYR A 71 2.19 2.61 -3.58
CA TYR A 71 2.56 3.65 -2.63
C TYR A 71 1.39 4.60 -2.34
N VAL A 72 0.50 4.83 -3.29
CA VAL A 72 -0.70 5.65 -3.11
C VAL A 72 -1.61 5.09 -2.01
N SER A 73 -1.81 3.78 -1.95
CA SER A 73 -2.62 3.15 -0.89
C SER A 73 -1.99 3.34 0.49
N ARG A 74 -0.67 3.24 0.57
CA ARG A 74 0.09 3.49 1.80
C ARG A 74 -0.01 4.95 2.24
N HIS A 75 0.08 5.89 1.29
CA HIS A 75 -0.13 7.32 1.55
C HIS A 75 -1.55 7.60 2.06
N THR A 76 -2.55 7.07 1.37
CA THR A 76 -3.96 7.25 1.76
C THR A 76 -4.21 6.76 3.17
N MET A 77 -3.67 5.58 3.53
CA MET A 77 -3.77 5.04 4.87
C MET A 77 -3.13 5.99 5.90
N ALA A 78 -1.90 6.44 5.67
CA ALA A 78 -1.18 7.32 6.59
C ALA A 78 -1.92 8.66 6.81
N MET A 79 -2.39 9.28 5.72
CA MET A 79 -3.16 10.51 5.77
C MET A 79 -4.51 10.33 6.47
N THR A 80 -5.21 9.24 6.20
CA THR A 80 -6.48 8.92 6.87
C THR A 80 -6.29 8.79 8.39
N LEU A 81 -5.23 8.09 8.81
CA LEU A 81 -4.90 7.96 10.23
C LEU A 81 -4.55 9.31 10.86
N GLN A 82 -3.75 10.14 10.19
CA GLN A 82 -3.43 11.49 10.66
C GLN A 82 -4.68 12.38 10.75
N TYR A 83 -5.55 12.34 9.76
CA TYR A 83 -6.82 13.08 9.77
C TYR A 83 -7.71 12.68 10.95
N ASN A 84 -7.69 11.39 11.31
CA ASN A 84 -8.38 10.87 12.50
C ASN A 84 -7.60 11.09 13.80
N LYS A 85 -6.57 11.96 13.78
CA LYS A 85 -5.78 12.36 14.96
C LYS A 85 -5.08 11.18 15.66
N ILE A 86 -4.76 10.13 14.92
CA ILE A 86 -3.94 9.02 15.44
C ILE A 86 -2.50 9.54 15.64
N PRO A 87 -1.87 9.29 16.81
CA PRO A 87 -0.50 9.70 17.07
C PRO A 87 0.48 9.21 16.00
N ARG A 88 1.44 10.05 15.61
CA ARG A 88 2.43 9.74 14.55
C ARG A 88 3.27 8.52 14.87
N GLU A 89 3.54 8.27 16.15
CA GLU A 89 4.25 7.08 16.63
C GLU A 89 3.50 5.79 16.27
N ILE A 90 2.17 5.80 16.41
CA ILE A 90 1.33 4.66 16.02
C ILE A 90 1.31 4.50 14.51
N ILE A 91 1.18 5.61 13.76
CA ILE A 91 1.25 5.59 12.30
C ILE A 91 2.59 5.02 11.83
N SER A 92 3.71 5.46 12.43
CA SER A 92 5.05 4.96 12.16
C SER A 92 5.16 3.44 12.34
N GLN A 93 4.67 2.93 13.46
CA GLN A 93 4.63 1.49 13.73
C GLN A 93 3.77 0.71 12.73
N MET A 94 2.60 1.24 12.37
CA MET A 94 1.71 0.60 11.40
C MET A 94 2.32 0.56 10.00
N LEU A 95 3.08 1.60 9.63
CA LEU A 95 3.83 1.67 8.37
C LEU A 95 5.10 0.82 8.39
N GLY A 96 5.57 0.38 9.57
CA GLY A 96 6.80 -0.39 9.72
C GLY A 96 8.06 0.45 9.48
N HIS A 97 8.02 1.77 9.77
CA HIS A 97 9.21 2.61 9.73
C HIS A 97 10.13 2.27 10.91
N ALA A 98 11.43 2.25 10.66
CA ALA A 98 12.44 1.99 11.69
C ALA A 98 12.58 3.15 12.66
N ASP A 99 12.27 4.37 12.22
CA ASP A 99 12.33 5.59 13.00
C ASP A 99 11.12 6.49 12.75
N LEU A 100 10.82 7.37 13.70
CA LEU A 100 9.71 8.32 13.62
C LEU A 100 10.02 9.50 12.68
N GLU A 101 11.29 9.83 12.48
CA GLU A 101 11.72 10.94 11.61
C GLU A 101 11.30 10.71 10.17
N THR A 102 11.40 9.46 9.68
CA THR A 102 10.86 9.05 8.37
C THR A 102 9.37 9.35 8.27
N THR A 103 8.60 9.08 9.32
CA THR A 103 7.14 9.35 9.33
C THR A 103 6.86 10.84 9.38
N ASN A 104 7.59 11.61 10.18
CA ASN A 104 7.43 13.05 10.30
C ASN A 104 7.71 13.74 8.97
N THR A 105 8.86 13.49 8.36
CA THR A 105 9.22 14.03 7.04
C THR A 105 8.15 13.71 5.99
N TYR A 106 7.63 12.50 6.03
CA TYR A 106 6.61 12.00 5.14
C TYR A 106 5.28 12.73 5.32
N LEU A 107 4.81 12.90 6.55
CA LEU A 107 3.53 13.54 6.85
C LEU A 107 3.62 15.07 6.73
N ASP A 108 4.73 15.70 7.10
CA ASP A 108 4.94 17.16 7.03
C ASP A 108 4.96 17.66 5.58
N SER A 109 5.38 16.84 4.62
CA SER A 109 5.34 17.19 3.19
C SER A 109 3.91 17.40 2.66
N PHE A 110 2.89 16.89 3.35
CA PHE A 110 1.48 17.03 3.00
C PHE A 110 0.78 18.14 3.77
N ASP A 111 1.17 18.39 5.03
CA ASP A 111 0.62 19.50 5.82
C ASP A 111 0.89 20.84 5.11
N ASN A 112 2.02 20.99 4.44
CA ASN A 112 2.34 22.17 3.65
C ASN A 112 1.38 22.40 2.47
N LYS A 113 0.84 21.35 1.85
CA LYS A 113 -0.18 21.50 0.79
C LYS A 113 -1.51 21.98 1.37
N VAL A 114 -1.94 21.42 2.48
CA VAL A 114 -3.18 21.80 3.17
C VAL A 114 -3.07 23.24 3.69
N ILE A 115 -1.92 23.62 4.26
CA ILE A 115 -1.65 25.00 4.72
C ILE A 115 -1.66 25.96 3.54
N ASN A 116 -1.04 25.61 2.42
CA ASN A 116 -1.01 26.45 1.23
C ASN A 116 -2.39 26.59 0.57
N GLU A 117 -3.23 25.57 0.63
CA GLU A 117 -4.62 25.65 0.15
C GLU A 117 -5.48 26.48 1.10
N ALA A 118 -5.34 26.32 2.40
CA ALA A 118 -6.03 27.15 3.39
C ALA A 118 -5.61 28.62 3.29
N ALA A 119 -4.35 28.90 3.02
CA ALA A 119 -3.86 30.28 2.81
C ALA A 119 -4.43 30.95 1.55
N LYS A 120 -4.93 30.22 0.58
CA LYS A 120 -5.59 30.77 -0.62
C LYS A 120 -7.02 31.28 -0.36
N VAL A 121 -7.59 30.92 0.79
CA VAL A 121 -8.95 31.32 1.19
C VAL A 121 -8.95 32.57 2.04
N LEU A 122 -7.77 33.05 2.46
CA LEU A 122 -7.56 34.33 3.18
C LEU A 122 -7.29 35.47 2.21
#